data_1b633b754425a6204206e6361f303b37
#
_entry.id   1b633b754425a6204206e6361f303b37
#
_cell.length_a   1.000
_cell.length_b   1.000
_cell.length_c   1.000
_cell.angle_alpha   90.00
_cell.angle_beta   90.00
_cell.angle_gamma   90.00
#
_symmetry.space_group_name_H-M   'P 1'
#
loop_
_entity.id
_entity.type
_entity.pdbx_description
1 polymer ?
#
loop_
_entity_poly.entity_id
_entity_poly.type
_entity_poly.pdbx_seq_one_letter_code
_entity_poly.pdbx_strand_id
1 'polypeptide(L)'
;DNEVVFMEDFPMSFDIRMTASDINKTMQSEKYQRIINDLNQLGNSIGGLKIASTKVAVKSSKFYYIIGIAIPFIRTEQKIVINSDLVVKKGKIDFANTKLVSDAFSIDLKKIDFILNYLNPLDFSVNILDNKEAKVSVDSVSVQNSVIHTKGIVIIPKD
;
A
#
# COMPACT_ATOMS: atom_id res chain seq x y z
N ASP A 1 1.97 -34.05 -17.66
CA ASP A 1 2.04 -32.96 -16.68
C ASP A 1 3.31 -32.15 -16.92
N ASN A 2 3.12 -30.96 -17.49
CA ASN A 2 4.22 -30.06 -17.74
C ASN A 2 4.44 -29.16 -16.52
N GLU A 3 5.05 -29.72 -15.51
CA GLU A 3 5.44 -28.94 -14.35
C GLU A 3 6.77 -28.24 -14.63
N VAL A 4 6.80 -26.92 -14.49
CA VAL A 4 8.03 -26.15 -14.63
C VAL A 4 8.82 -26.21 -13.36
N VAL A 5 10.03 -26.76 -13.43
CA VAL A 5 10.94 -26.87 -12.29
C VAL A 5 12.07 -25.87 -12.47
N PHE A 6 12.29 -25.00 -11.47
CA PHE A 6 13.39 -24.05 -11.46
C PHE A 6 14.58 -24.65 -10.68
N MET A 7 15.70 -24.84 -11.37
CA MET A 7 16.94 -25.36 -10.77
C MET A 7 17.72 -24.27 -10.06
N GLU A 8 17.50 -23.01 -10.42
CA GLU A 8 18.13 -21.83 -9.84
C GLU A 8 17.07 -20.76 -9.60
N ASP A 9 17.38 -19.80 -8.72
CA ASP A 9 16.55 -18.61 -8.58
C ASP A 9 16.51 -17.87 -9.91
N PHE A 10 15.31 -17.52 -10.36
CA PHE A 10 15.10 -16.92 -11.67
C PHE A 10 14.70 -15.46 -11.55
N PRO A 11 15.58 -14.50 -11.93
CA PRO A 11 15.23 -13.08 -11.91
C PRO A 11 14.48 -12.68 -13.18
N MET A 12 13.41 -11.89 -13.00
CA MET A 12 12.67 -11.29 -14.11
C MET A 12 12.52 -9.79 -13.85
N SER A 13 12.89 -8.98 -14.83
CA SER A 13 12.66 -7.55 -14.76
C SER A 13 11.18 -7.23 -14.93
N PHE A 14 10.67 -6.25 -14.21
CA PHE A 14 9.34 -5.72 -14.42
C PHE A 14 9.36 -4.21 -14.59
N ASP A 15 8.38 -3.72 -15.32
CA ASP A 15 8.12 -2.31 -15.58
C ASP A 15 6.60 -2.13 -15.56
N ILE A 16 6.08 -1.55 -14.48
CA ILE A 16 4.64 -1.45 -14.24
C ILE A 16 4.24 0.01 -14.14
N ARG A 17 3.12 0.34 -14.76
CA ARG A 17 2.45 1.63 -14.62
C ARG A 17 1.10 1.42 -13.97
N MET A 18 0.83 2.19 -12.93
CA MET A 18 -0.40 2.09 -12.16
C MET A 18 -1.06 3.44 -12.03
N THR A 19 -2.38 3.45 -12.12
CA THR A 19 -3.19 4.61 -11.79
C THR A 19 -3.75 4.50 -10.38
N ALA A 20 -4.26 5.60 -9.84
CA ALA A 20 -4.99 5.56 -8.57
C ALA A 20 -6.19 4.60 -8.63
N SER A 21 -6.85 4.52 -9.79
CA SER A 21 -7.96 3.57 -10.00
C SER A 21 -7.51 2.12 -9.82
N ASP A 22 -6.36 1.75 -10.36
CA ASP A 22 -5.81 0.40 -10.22
C ASP A 22 -5.53 0.06 -8.75
N ILE A 23 -4.93 0.99 -8.02
CA ILE A 23 -4.61 0.82 -6.61
C ILE A 23 -5.90 0.72 -5.79
N ASN A 24 -6.88 1.59 -6.06
CA ASN A 24 -8.16 1.56 -5.36
C ASN A 24 -8.90 0.22 -5.55
N LYS A 25 -8.80 -0.38 -6.74
CA LYS A 25 -9.35 -1.72 -6.98
C LYS A 25 -8.66 -2.78 -6.13
N THR A 26 -7.33 -2.72 -6.03
CA THR A 26 -6.56 -3.63 -5.18
C THR A 26 -6.95 -3.49 -3.71
N MET A 27 -7.19 -2.27 -3.25
CA MET A 27 -7.62 -1.98 -1.88
C MET A 27 -9.04 -2.50 -1.57
N GLN A 28 -9.85 -2.76 -2.57
CA GLN A 28 -11.15 -3.42 -2.39
C GLN A 28 -11.05 -4.95 -2.35
N SER A 29 -9.87 -5.51 -2.58
CA SER A 29 -9.67 -6.96 -2.53
C SER A 29 -9.94 -7.50 -1.12
N GLU A 30 -10.37 -8.77 -1.07
CA GLU A 30 -10.63 -9.46 0.20
C GLU A 30 -9.39 -9.48 1.09
N LYS A 31 -8.21 -9.70 0.51
CA LYS A 31 -6.94 -9.72 1.24
C LYS A 31 -6.69 -8.39 1.95
N TYR A 32 -6.85 -7.28 1.24
CA TYR A 32 -6.63 -5.95 1.81
C TYR A 32 -7.66 -5.60 2.88
N GLN A 33 -8.93 -5.95 2.64
CA GLN A 33 -10.00 -5.73 3.63
C GLN A 33 -9.78 -6.54 4.91
N ARG A 34 -9.21 -7.73 4.81
CA ARG A 34 -8.81 -8.51 6.00
C ARG A 34 -7.74 -7.80 6.81
N ILE A 35 -6.75 -7.18 6.16
CA ILE A 35 -5.72 -6.41 6.84
C ILE A 35 -6.33 -5.25 7.61
N ILE A 36 -7.28 -4.53 7.01
CA ILE A 36 -8.02 -3.45 7.67
C ILE A 36 -8.79 -3.98 8.89
N ASN A 37 -9.50 -5.10 8.73
CA ASN A 37 -10.25 -5.70 9.82
C ASN A 37 -9.33 -6.13 10.97
N ASP A 38 -8.20 -6.73 10.67
CA ASP A 38 -7.20 -7.11 11.67
C ASP A 38 -6.68 -5.89 12.41
N LEU A 39 -6.38 -4.82 11.70
CA LEU A 39 -5.93 -3.57 12.31
C LEU A 39 -7.00 -2.97 13.23
N ASN A 40 -8.26 -3.00 12.81
CA ASN A 40 -9.38 -2.54 13.63
C ASN A 40 -9.58 -3.37 14.90
N GLN A 41 -9.29 -4.67 14.84
CA GLN A 41 -9.38 -5.55 16.02
C GLN A 41 -8.27 -5.31 17.04
N LEU A 42 -7.12 -4.78 16.62
CA LEU A 42 -6.05 -4.41 17.54
C LEU A 42 -6.43 -3.25 18.49
N GLY A 43 -7.57 -2.62 18.26
CA GLY A 43 -8.32 -1.79 19.20
C GLY A 43 -7.69 -0.44 19.60
N ASN A 44 -6.38 -0.32 19.60
CA ASN A 44 -5.69 0.86 20.13
C ASN A 44 -4.77 1.57 19.15
N SER A 45 -4.73 1.11 17.90
CA SER A 45 -3.79 1.65 16.91
C SER A 45 -4.08 3.11 16.55
N ILE A 46 -5.34 3.55 16.69
CA ILE A 46 -5.74 4.95 16.42
C ILE A 46 -6.62 5.46 17.58
N GLY A 47 -6.23 5.21 18.84
CA GLY A 47 -7.00 5.69 20.00
C GLY A 47 -8.42 5.15 20.11
N GLY A 48 -8.67 3.91 19.68
CA GLY A 48 -10.01 3.30 19.72
C GLY A 48 -10.88 3.60 18.50
N LEU A 49 -10.37 4.35 17.53
CA LEU A 49 -11.07 4.66 16.29
C LEU A 49 -10.95 3.49 15.30
N LYS A 50 -11.95 3.33 14.44
CA LYS A 50 -11.96 2.29 13.42
C LYS A 50 -11.80 2.87 12.02
N ILE A 51 -10.98 2.23 11.20
CA ILE A 51 -10.88 2.56 9.78
C ILE A 51 -12.12 2.03 9.07
N ALA A 52 -12.90 2.93 8.49
CA ALA A 52 -14.11 2.61 7.75
C ALA A 52 -13.88 2.51 6.25
N SER A 53 -12.97 3.31 5.70
CA SER A 53 -12.68 3.32 4.28
C SER A 53 -11.24 3.76 4.01
N THR A 54 -10.72 3.36 2.86
CA THR A 54 -9.41 3.79 2.36
C THR A 54 -9.51 4.10 0.87
N LYS A 55 -8.83 5.13 0.43
CA LYS A 55 -8.76 5.52 -0.97
C LYS A 55 -7.44 6.21 -1.25
N VAL A 56 -6.93 6.07 -2.46
CA VAL A 56 -5.76 6.82 -2.92
C VAL A 56 -6.11 7.74 -4.07
N ALA A 57 -5.35 8.82 -4.20
CA ALA A 57 -5.40 9.71 -5.34
C ALA A 57 -3.97 10.10 -5.72
N VAL A 58 -3.76 10.43 -6.98
CA VAL A 58 -2.48 10.90 -7.49
C VAL A 58 -2.73 12.22 -8.21
N LYS A 59 -2.12 13.29 -7.70
CA LYS A 59 -2.28 14.64 -8.26
C LYS A 59 -0.96 15.39 -8.17
N SER A 60 -0.60 16.10 -9.25
CA SER A 60 0.59 16.96 -9.27
C SER A 60 1.86 16.27 -8.78
N SER A 61 2.09 15.06 -9.26
CA SER A 61 3.24 14.21 -8.89
C SER A 61 3.30 13.81 -7.42
N LYS A 62 2.19 13.95 -6.70
CA LYS A 62 2.06 13.58 -5.29
C LYS A 62 1.08 12.44 -5.10
N PHE A 63 1.37 11.61 -4.11
CA PHE A 63 0.50 10.53 -3.68
C PHE A 63 -0.33 11.00 -2.48
N TYR A 64 -1.64 10.78 -2.56
CA TYR A 64 -2.57 11.10 -1.48
C TYR A 64 -3.20 9.81 -0.97
N TYR A 65 -3.20 9.65 0.34
CA TYR A 65 -3.90 8.56 1.02
C TYR A 65 -5.04 9.15 1.85
N ILE A 66 -6.25 8.71 1.57
CA ILE A 66 -7.46 9.20 2.21
C ILE A 66 -8.03 8.08 3.07
N ILE A 67 -8.06 8.30 4.38
CA ILE A 67 -8.55 7.33 5.37
C ILE A 67 -9.83 7.86 5.98
N GLY A 68 -10.92 7.11 5.81
CA GLY A 68 -12.18 7.38 6.50
C GLY A 68 -12.18 6.70 7.87
N ILE A 69 -12.45 7.47 8.92
CA ILE A 69 -12.48 7.00 10.30
C ILE A 69 -13.91 7.03 10.80
N ALA A 70 -14.37 5.91 11.36
CA ALA A 70 -15.64 5.84 12.07
C ALA A 70 -15.40 6.21 13.54
N ILE A 71 -16.10 7.22 13.99
CA ILE A 71 -16.05 7.69 15.40
C ILE A 71 -17.32 7.19 16.10
N PRO A 72 -17.22 6.59 17.29
CA PRO A 72 -18.40 6.19 18.05
C PRO A 72 -19.39 7.36 18.22
N PHE A 73 -20.68 7.09 18.03
CA PHE A 73 -21.79 8.04 18.18
C PHE A 73 -21.88 9.14 17.11
N ILE A 74 -20.95 9.18 16.13
CA ILE A 74 -21.03 10.09 14.99
C ILE A 74 -21.40 9.26 13.75
N ARG A 75 -22.44 9.68 13.02
CA ARG A 75 -22.96 8.92 11.86
C ARG A 75 -22.14 9.09 10.59
N THR A 76 -21.33 10.13 10.49
CA THR A 76 -20.52 10.43 9.32
C THR A 76 -19.06 10.03 9.54
N GLU A 77 -18.43 9.50 8.50
CA GLU A 77 -16.99 9.29 8.52
C GLU A 77 -16.25 10.62 8.60
N GLN A 78 -15.22 10.64 9.41
CA GLN A 78 -14.23 11.71 9.42
C GLN A 78 -13.06 11.30 8.53
N LYS A 79 -12.59 12.20 7.68
CA LYS A 79 -11.53 11.89 6.73
C LYS A 79 -10.20 12.47 7.16
N ILE A 80 -9.16 11.64 7.06
CA ILE A 80 -7.77 12.06 7.18
C ILE A 80 -7.19 12.00 5.77
N VAL A 81 -6.60 13.10 5.32
CA VAL A 81 -5.93 13.17 4.03
C VAL A 81 -4.44 13.37 4.24
N ILE A 82 -3.66 12.42 3.75
CA ILE A 82 -2.21 12.40 3.87
C ILE A 82 -1.60 12.58 2.47
N ASN A 83 -0.60 13.44 2.38
CA ASN A 83 0.16 13.70 1.17
C ASN A 83 1.58 13.17 1.37
N SER A 84 2.11 12.49 0.38
CA SER A 84 3.45 11.89 0.48
C SER A 84 4.15 11.81 -0.87
N ASP A 85 5.48 11.86 -0.82
CA ASP A 85 6.32 11.42 -1.94
C ASP A 85 6.50 9.90 -1.85
N LEU A 86 6.71 9.26 -2.99
CA LEU A 86 7.05 7.85 -3.07
C LEU A 86 8.54 7.70 -3.33
N VAL A 87 9.18 6.85 -2.55
CA VAL A 87 10.61 6.55 -2.66
C VAL A 87 10.82 5.04 -2.60
N VAL A 88 11.99 4.60 -3.00
CA VAL A 88 12.40 3.21 -2.82
C VAL A 88 13.30 3.12 -1.61
N LYS A 89 12.96 2.21 -0.70
CA LYS A 89 13.75 1.93 0.50
C LYS A 89 13.83 0.43 0.72
N LYS A 90 15.05 -0.11 0.71
CA LYS A 90 15.30 -1.55 0.89
C LYS A 90 14.49 -2.43 -0.10
N GLY A 91 14.43 -2.03 -1.36
CA GLY A 91 13.71 -2.77 -2.39
C GLY A 91 12.19 -2.68 -2.32
N LYS A 92 11.64 -1.79 -1.53
CA LYS A 92 10.19 -1.57 -1.38
C LYS A 92 9.82 -0.11 -1.61
N ILE A 93 8.60 0.13 -2.06
CA ILE A 93 8.06 1.48 -2.14
C ILE A 93 7.69 1.92 -0.73
N ASP A 94 8.20 3.08 -0.35
CA ASP A 94 7.97 3.69 0.95
C ASP A 94 7.51 5.14 0.78
N PHE A 95 7.00 5.71 1.84
CA PHE A 95 6.48 7.07 1.86
C PHE A 95 7.51 8.01 2.50
N ALA A 96 7.75 9.14 1.84
CA ALA A 96 8.67 10.17 2.32
C ALA A 96 7.99 11.54 2.34
N ASN A 97 8.48 12.43 3.20
CA ASN A 97 7.94 13.79 3.34
C ASN A 97 6.42 13.80 3.56
N THR A 98 5.94 12.87 4.38
CA THR A 98 4.53 12.70 4.67
C THR A 98 3.99 13.89 5.42
N LYS A 99 2.88 14.45 4.92
CA LYS A 99 2.20 15.60 5.51
C LYS A 99 0.72 15.32 5.68
N LEU A 100 0.18 15.78 6.78
CA LEU A 100 -1.24 15.77 7.03
C LEU A 100 -1.86 16.99 6.35
N VAL A 101 -2.72 16.75 5.34
CA VAL A 101 -3.36 17.82 4.56
C VAL A 101 -4.67 18.25 5.20
N SER A 102 -5.43 17.29 5.69
CA SER A 102 -6.72 17.53 6.32
C SER A 102 -6.89 16.57 7.49
N ASP A 103 -7.23 17.12 8.63
CA ASP A 103 -7.38 16.42 9.89
C ASP A 103 -8.64 16.91 10.61
N ALA A 104 -9.62 16.06 10.72
CA ALA A 104 -10.84 16.37 11.48
C ALA A 104 -10.63 16.27 13.00
N PHE A 105 -9.53 15.69 13.42
CA PHE A 105 -9.10 15.56 14.82
C PHE A 105 -7.57 15.44 14.85
N SER A 106 -6.98 15.93 15.92
CA SER A 106 -5.51 15.92 16.07
C SER A 106 -5.00 14.49 16.24
N ILE A 107 -4.39 13.95 15.17
CA ILE A 107 -3.74 12.64 15.20
C ILE A 107 -2.23 12.82 15.16
N ASP A 108 -1.53 12.06 16.00
CA ASP A 108 -0.07 12.04 16.03
C ASP A 108 0.48 11.43 14.72
N LEU A 109 1.46 12.12 14.12
CA LEU A 109 2.14 11.64 12.91
C LEU A 109 2.75 10.25 13.07
N LYS A 110 3.17 9.87 14.26
CA LYS A 110 3.69 8.52 14.52
C LYS A 110 2.64 7.44 14.30
N LYS A 111 1.38 7.73 14.67
CA LYS A 111 0.26 6.81 14.41
C LYS A 111 -0.05 6.71 12.94
N ILE A 112 0.07 7.82 12.22
CA ILE A 112 -0.10 7.85 10.76
C ILE A 112 0.98 7.00 10.07
N ASP A 113 2.23 7.13 10.46
CA ASP A 113 3.32 6.32 9.92
C ASP A 113 3.07 4.82 10.17
N PHE A 114 2.59 4.48 11.34
CA PHE A 114 2.23 3.10 11.68
C PHE A 114 1.13 2.57 10.73
N ILE A 115 0.08 3.35 10.50
CA ILE A 115 -1.02 2.99 9.60
C ILE A 115 -0.51 2.82 8.17
N LEU A 116 0.29 3.75 7.67
CA LEU A 116 0.84 3.69 6.32
C LEU A 116 1.72 2.45 6.12
N ASN A 117 2.54 2.12 7.09
CA ASN A 117 3.39 0.93 7.02
C ASN A 117 2.57 -0.36 7.06
N TYR A 118 1.52 -0.39 7.86
CA TYR A 118 0.66 -1.57 8.01
C TYR A 118 -0.27 -1.76 6.80
N LEU A 119 -0.80 -0.67 6.27
CA LEU A 119 -1.77 -0.67 5.17
C LEU A 119 -1.16 -0.24 3.83
N ASN A 120 0.13 -0.40 3.63
CA ASN A 120 0.78 0.05 2.40
C ASN A 120 0.15 -0.62 1.16
N PRO A 121 -0.63 0.12 0.33
CA PRO A 121 -1.27 -0.46 -0.84
C PRO A 121 -0.30 -0.74 -1.98
N LEU A 122 0.95 -0.31 -1.85
CA LEU A 122 2.00 -0.47 -2.84
C LEU A 122 3.00 -1.56 -2.42
N ASP A 123 2.66 -2.34 -1.41
CA ASP A 123 3.46 -3.51 -1.03
C ASP A 123 3.02 -4.71 -1.89
N PHE A 124 3.86 -5.04 -2.84
CA PHE A 124 3.58 -6.13 -3.78
C PHE A 124 4.19 -7.43 -3.27
N SER A 125 3.34 -8.34 -2.86
CA SER A 125 3.74 -9.75 -2.74
C SER A 125 2.96 -10.54 -3.79
N VAL A 126 3.68 -11.26 -4.64
CA VAL A 126 3.08 -12.01 -5.73
C VAL A 126 3.32 -13.50 -5.52
N ASN A 127 2.23 -14.25 -5.38
CA ASN A 127 2.29 -15.69 -5.49
C ASN A 127 2.18 -16.07 -6.97
N ILE A 128 3.30 -16.45 -7.57
CA ILE A 128 3.37 -16.76 -8.99
C ILE A 128 3.04 -18.23 -9.25
N LEU A 129 3.40 -19.10 -8.34
CA LEU A 129 3.12 -20.54 -8.41
C LEU A 129 2.46 -20.99 -7.11
N ASP A 130 1.69 -22.06 -7.15
CA ASP A 130 1.06 -22.62 -5.97
C ASP A 130 2.09 -22.80 -4.85
N ASN A 131 1.86 -22.12 -3.72
CA ASN A 131 2.70 -22.17 -2.52
C ASN A 131 4.12 -21.60 -2.66
N LYS A 132 4.44 -20.88 -3.73
CA LYS A 132 5.73 -20.19 -3.86
C LYS A 132 5.57 -18.70 -3.83
N GLU A 133 6.29 -18.07 -2.91
CA GLU A 133 6.40 -16.61 -2.87
C GLU A 133 7.57 -16.15 -3.72
N ALA A 134 7.29 -15.30 -4.67
CA ALA A 134 8.33 -14.59 -5.41
C ALA A 134 8.78 -13.38 -4.57
N LYS A 135 10.09 -13.14 -4.55
CA LYS A 135 10.65 -11.94 -3.93
C LYS A 135 10.59 -10.79 -4.93
N VAL A 136 9.96 -9.70 -4.54
CA VAL A 136 9.89 -8.49 -5.34
C VAL A 136 10.89 -7.48 -4.79
N SER A 137 11.77 -6.98 -5.65
CA SER A 137 12.68 -5.90 -5.31
C SER A 137 12.45 -4.72 -6.25
N VAL A 138 11.99 -3.61 -5.71
CA VAL A 138 11.75 -2.39 -6.47
C VAL A 138 13.05 -1.61 -6.57
N ASP A 139 13.43 -1.22 -7.79
CA ASP A 139 14.62 -0.41 -8.05
C ASP A 139 14.31 1.08 -8.15
N SER A 140 13.15 1.43 -8.71
CA SER A 140 12.74 2.82 -8.88
C SER A 140 11.23 2.99 -8.84
N VAL A 141 10.81 4.16 -8.40
CA VAL A 141 9.42 4.61 -8.43
C VAL A 141 9.40 6.08 -8.82
N SER A 142 8.46 6.45 -9.68
CA SER A 142 8.22 7.84 -10.06
C SER A 142 6.74 8.09 -10.25
N VAL A 143 6.33 9.34 -10.05
CA VAL A 143 4.94 9.77 -10.25
C VAL A 143 4.95 10.88 -11.28
N GLN A 144 4.34 10.61 -12.45
CA GLN A 144 4.25 11.56 -13.55
C GLN A 144 2.87 11.45 -14.20
N ASN A 145 2.25 12.59 -14.48
CA ASN A 145 0.96 12.65 -15.18
C ASN A 145 -0.11 11.73 -14.53
N SER A 146 -0.18 11.73 -13.21
CA SER A 146 -1.12 10.91 -12.42
C SER A 146 -0.91 9.40 -12.56
N VAL A 147 0.26 8.97 -13.03
CA VAL A 147 0.66 7.56 -13.16
C VAL A 147 1.86 7.28 -12.27
N ILE A 148 1.78 6.20 -11.52
CA ILE A 148 2.90 5.68 -10.74
C ILE A 148 3.65 4.66 -11.60
N HIS A 149 4.92 4.94 -11.87
CA HIS A 149 5.78 4.09 -12.67
C HIS A 149 6.80 3.42 -11.76
N THR A 150 6.80 2.10 -11.75
CA THR A 150 7.64 1.27 -10.88
C THR A 150 8.41 0.26 -11.70
N LYS A 151 9.71 0.17 -11.48
CA LYS A 151 10.61 -0.81 -12.09
C LYS A 151 11.32 -1.61 -11.01
N GLY A 152 11.63 -2.84 -11.33
CA GLY A 152 12.36 -3.69 -10.41
C GLY A 152 12.56 -5.09 -10.94
N ILE A 153 12.77 -6.00 -10.01
CA ILE A 153 13.07 -7.41 -10.30
C ILE A 153 12.16 -8.28 -9.43
N VAL A 154 11.58 -9.28 -10.06
CA VAL A 154 10.89 -10.38 -9.37
C VAL A 154 11.84 -11.57 -9.40
N ILE A 155 12.14 -12.12 -8.23
CA ILE A 155 12.97 -13.32 -8.12
C ILE A 155 12.08 -14.51 -7.80
N ILE A 156 12.01 -15.44 -8.75
CA ILE A 156 11.28 -16.70 -8.56
C ILE A 156 12.25 -17.67 -7.90
N PRO A 157 11.97 -18.15 -6.67
CA PRO A 157 12.88 -19.04 -5.98
C PRO A 157 13.00 -20.40 -6.69
N LYS A 158 14.15 -21.01 -6.56
CA LYS A 158 14.39 -22.38 -7.04
C LYS A 158 13.46 -23.37 -6.34
N ASP A 159 13.19 -24.44 -7.02
CA ASP A 159 12.40 -25.57 -6.50
C ASP A 159 13.18 -26.41 -5.47
#